data_a16cfa6d057a174e35f1d4b4ed5ca71a
#
_entry.id   a16cfa6d057a174e35f1d4b4ed5ca71a
#
_cell.length_a   1.000
_cell.length_b   1.000
_cell.length_c   1.000
_cell.angle_alpha   90.00
_cell.angle_beta   90.00
_cell.angle_gamma   90.00
#
_symmetry.space_group_name_H-M   'P 1'
#
loop_
_entity.id
_entity.type
_entity.pdbx_description
1 polymer ?
#
loop_
_entity_poly.entity_id
_entity_poly.type
_entity_poly.pdbx_seq_one_letter_code
_entity_poly.pdbx_strand_id
1 'polypeptide(L)'
;MNTYAIWVNLAPGAKDLELVAAVNAYLGALQHEGTVESWSVQRRQFGFGPSELGEFMIQIRTQNLTQLEAAFTHAARRSGEMERLHVEVYSRVQDFRSGLYRDFPDAVRVS
;
A
#
# COMPACT_ATOMS: atom_id res chain seq x y z
N MET A 1 13.20 -9.40 1.19
CA MET A 1 12.28 -8.25 1.12
C MET A 1 10.89 -8.66 1.60
N ASN A 2 10.14 -7.69 2.07
CA ASN A 2 8.76 -7.89 2.50
C ASN A 2 7.81 -7.16 1.58
N THR A 3 6.60 -7.68 1.45
CA THR A 3 5.51 -7.03 0.72
C THR A 3 4.33 -6.83 1.66
N TYR A 4 3.93 -5.58 1.84
CA TYR A 4 2.69 -5.26 2.52
C TYR A 4 1.64 -5.07 1.44
N ALA A 5 0.74 -6.05 1.34
CA ALA A 5 -0.30 -6.06 0.32
C ALA A 5 -1.61 -5.52 0.90
N ILE A 6 -2.22 -4.60 0.18
CA ILE A 6 -3.47 -3.96 0.58
C ILE A 6 -4.49 -4.18 -0.54
N TRP A 7 -5.71 -4.55 -0.16
CA TRP A 7 -6.85 -4.63 -1.08
C TRP A 7 -7.91 -3.64 -0.63
N VAL A 8 -8.45 -2.88 -1.58
CA VAL A 8 -9.47 -1.87 -1.31
C VAL A 8 -10.46 -1.79 -2.47
N ASN A 9 -11.63 -1.25 -2.17
CA ASN A 9 -12.58 -0.78 -3.17
C ASN A 9 -12.62 0.74 -3.12
N LEU A 10 -13.12 1.35 -4.19
CA LEU A 10 -13.36 2.80 -4.19
C LEU A 10 -14.50 3.13 -3.24
N ALA A 11 -14.32 4.18 -2.44
CA ALA A 11 -15.40 4.73 -1.65
C ALA A 11 -16.47 5.32 -2.57
N PRO A 12 -17.74 5.44 -2.11
CA PRO A 12 -18.78 6.03 -2.92
C PRO A 12 -18.37 7.41 -3.46
N GLY A 13 -18.49 7.59 -4.77
CA GLY A 13 -18.14 8.85 -5.44
C GLY A 13 -16.66 9.04 -5.75
N ALA A 14 -15.77 8.17 -5.24
CA ALA A 14 -14.35 8.27 -5.54
C ALA A 14 -14.06 7.81 -6.98
N LYS A 15 -13.03 8.40 -7.58
CA LYS A 15 -12.63 8.12 -8.96
C LYS A 15 -11.31 7.35 -8.97
N ASP A 16 -11.21 6.38 -9.88
CA ASP A 16 -10.06 5.47 -9.94
C ASP A 16 -8.73 6.19 -10.18
N LEU A 17 -8.68 7.11 -11.13
CA LEU A 17 -7.43 7.83 -11.42
C LEU A 17 -7.04 8.77 -10.28
N GLU A 18 -8.01 9.32 -9.55
CA GLU A 18 -7.72 10.15 -8.39
C GLU A 18 -7.15 9.30 -7.24
N LEU A 19 -7.65 8.07 -7.06
CA LEU A 19 -7.09 7.15 -6.09
C LEU A 19 -5.62 6.85 -6.40
N VAL A 20 -5.32 6.49 -7.65
CA VAL A 20 -3.94 6.16 -8.04
C VAL A 20 -3.02 7.37 -7.85
N ALA A 21 -3.47 8.57 -8.22
CA ALA A 21 -2.67 9.77 -8.01
C ALA A 21 -2.38 10.00 -6.51
N ALA A 22 -3.38 9.80 -5.65
CA ALA A 22 -3.23 9.96 -4.21
C ALA A 22 -2.24 8.92 -3.65
N VAL A 23 -2.36 7.66 -4.07
CA VAL A 23 -1.45 6.58 -3.64
C VAL A 23 -0.01 6.91 -4.06
N ASN A 24 0.20 7.33 -5.31
CA ASN A 24 1.53 7.64 -5.80
C ASN A 24 2.14 8.83 -5.05
N ALA A 25 1.35 9.84 -4.72
CA ALA A 25 1.84 10.99 -3.96
C ALA A 25 2.25 10.58 -2.55
N TYR A 26 1.42 9.79 -1.87
CA TYR A 26 1.67 9.35 -0.51
C TYR A 26 2.87 8.41 -0.42
N LEU A 27 2.87 7.35 -1.22
CA LEU A 27 3.95 6.36 -1.20
C LEU A 27 5.25 6.93 -1.76
N GLY A 28 5.15 7.87 -2.71
CA GLY A 28 6.31 8.60 -3.20
C GLY A 28 6.96 9.43 -2.11
N ALA A 29 6.17 10.06 -1.23
CA ALA A 29 6.70 10.78 -0.08
C ALA A 29 7.39 9.84 0.91
N LEU A 30 6.80 8.67 1.18
CA LEU A 30 7.43 7.67 2.05
C LEU A 30 8.72 7.13 1.43
N GLN A 31 8.77 6.93 0.13
CA GLN A 31 9.97 6.52 -0.57
C GLN A 31 11.08 7.58 -0.42
N HIS A 32 10.71 8.84 -0.55
CA HIS A 32 11.65 9.94 -0.36
C HIS A 32 12.22 9.97 1.05
N GLU A 33 11.40 9.61 2.05
CA GLU A 33 11.84 9.49 3.44
C GLU A 33 12.66 8.23 3.70
N GLY A 34 12.77 7.34 2.73
CA GLY A 34 13.54 6.10 2.86
C GLY A 34 12.81 4.96 3.55
N THR A 35 11.49 5.03 3.73
CA THR A 35 10.72 4.02 4.46
C THR A 35 10.00 3.04 3.55
N VAL A 36 10.04 3.23 2.23
CA VAL A 36 9.44 2.34 1.23
C VAL A 36 10.40 2.23 0.06
N GLU A 37 10.60 1.03 -0.47
CA GLU A 37 11.46 0.83 -1.64
C GLU A 37 10.71 1.09 -2.94
N SER A 38 9.55 0.49 -3.07
CA SER A 38 8.73 0.61 -4.28
C SER A 38 7.30 0.20 -3.97
N TRP A 39 6.42 0.43 -4.92
CA TRP A 39 5.02 -0.02 -4.81
C TRP A 39 4.44 -0.18 -6.19
N SER A 40 3.29 -0.87 -6.24
CA SER A 40 2.49 -0.99 -7.46
C SER A 40 1.02 -0.90 -7.11
N VAL A 41 0.22 -0.43 -8.06
CA VAL A 41 -1.23 -0.44 -7.96
C VAL A 41 -1.75 -1.29 -9.10
N GLN A 42 -2.58 -2.27 -8.78
CA GLN A 42 -3.17 -3.18 -9.77
C GLN A 42 -4.67 -3.22 -9.58
N ARG A 43 -5.39 -3.43 -10.65
CA ARG A 43 -6.84 -3.55 -10.64
C ARG A 43 -7.23 -4.95 -11.06
N ARG A 44 -8.25 -5.53 -10.40
CA ARG A 44 -8.77 -6.85 -10.77
C ARG A 44 -9.18 -6.86 -12.23
N GLN A 45 -8.76 -7.92 -12.93
CA GLN A 45 -9.06 -8.06 -14.35
C GLN A 45 -10.12 -9.14 -14.56
N PHE A 46 -11.11 -8.84 -15.39
CA PHE A 46 -12.21 -9.75 -15.75
C PHE A 46 -13.04 -10.22 -14.55
N GLY A 47 -13.01 -9.52 -13.44
CA GLY A 47 -13.69 -9.95 -12.23
C GLY A 47 -13.10 -11.18 -11.55
N PHE A 48 -11.89 -11.61 -11.94
CA PHE A 48 -11.26 -12.79 -11.37
C PHE A 48 -10.58 -12.46 -10.04
N GLY A 49 -11.13 -12.98 -8.97
CA GLY A 49 -10.55 -12.85 -7.64
C GLY A 49 -11.56 -13.17 -6.55
N PRO A 50 -11.08 -13.41 -5.33
CA PRO A 50 -11.95 -13.67 -4.19
C PRO A 50 -12.83 -12.44 -3.88
N SER A 51 -14.10 -12.70 -3.56
CA SER A 51 -15.04 -11.62 -3.27
C SER A 51 -14.69 -10.85 -2.01
N GLU A 52 -13.92 -11.45 -1.10
CA GLU A 52 -13.50 -10.83 0.16
C GLU A 52 -12.43 -9.76 -0.05
N LEU A 53 -11.74 -9.79 -1.19
CA LEU A 53 -10.69 -8.83 -1.50
C LEU A 53 -11.23 -7.76 -2.45
N GLY A 54 -10.78 -6.53 -2.23
CA GLY A 54 -11.21 -5.41 -3.07
C GLY A 54 -10.69 -5.47 -4.50
N GLU A 55 -11.24 -4.62 -5.32
CA GLU A 55 -10.91 -4.55 -6.75
C GLU A 55 -9.47 -4.08 -6.98
N PHE A 56 -8.96 -3.19 -6.13
CA PHE A 56 -7.61 -2.64 -6.27
C PHE A 56 -6.68 -3.30 -5.28
N MET A 57 -5.47 -3.61 -5.75
CA MET A 57 -4.42 -4.17 -4.92
C MET A 57 -3.22 -3.23 -4.95
N ILE A 58 -2.77 -2.82 -3.77
CA ILE A 58 -1.57 -1.99 -3.62
C ILE A 58 -0.52 -2.85 -2.95
N GLN A 59 0.61 -3.04 -3.62
CA GLN A 59 1.73 -3.80 -3.05
C GLN A 59 2.85 -2.83 -2.71
N ILE A 60 3.24 -2.81 -1.44
CA ILE A 60 4.28 -1.94 -0.93
C ILE A 60 5.47 -2.80 -0.57
N ARG A 61 6.63 -2.53 -1.18
CA ARG A 61 7.84 -3.30 -0.99
C ARG A 61 8.77 -2.59 -0.03
N THR A 62 9.29 -3.33 0.95
CA THR A 62 10.31 -2.85 1.88
C THR A 62 11.45 -3.86 1.93
N GLN A 63 12.65 -3.40 2.32
CA GLN A 63 13.82 -4.27 2.41
C GLN A 63 13.70 -5.24 3.57
N ASN A 64 13.10 -4.78 4.68
CA ASN A 64 12.98 -5.55 5.91
C ASN A 64 11.85 -4.99 6.78
N LEU A 65 11.59 -5.64 7.90
CA LEU A 65 10.52 -5.24 8.81
C LEU A 65 10.84 -3.93 9.54
N THR A 66 12.10 -3.61 9.74
CA THR A 66 12.49 -2.34 10.36
C THR A 66 12.06 -1.16 9.46
N GLN A 67 12.30 -1.27 8.17
CA GLN A 67 11.86 -0.24 7.22
C GLN A 67 10.34 -0.14 7.19
N LEU A 68 9.64 -1.28 7.18
CA LEU A 68 8.18 -1.30 7.21
C LEU A 68 7.64 -0.64 8.48
N GLU A 69 8.25 -0.92 9.63
CA GLU A 69 7.86 -0.28 10.89
C GLU A 69 8.02 1.23 10.82
N ALA A 70 9.09 1.71 10.20
CA ALA A 70 9.30 3.14 10.00
C ALA A 70 8.19 3.73 9.12
N ALA A 71 7.76 3.02 8.08
CA ALA A 71 6.64 3.47 7.24
C ALA A 71 5.35 3.57 8.06
N PHE A 72 5.05 2.59 8.91
CA PHE A 72 3.89 2.64 9.79
C PHE A 72 3.96 3.79 10.79
N THR A 73 5.14 4.10 11.30
CA THR A 73 5.34 5.24 12.20
C THR A 73 4.99 6.55 11.49
N HIS A 74 5.43 6.71 10.25
CA HIS A 74 5.06 7.89 9.44
C HIS A 74 3.55 7.92 9.17
N ALA A 75 2.95 6.78 8.86
CA ALA A 75 1.51 6.70 8.60
C ALA A 75 0.67 7.02 9.84
N ALA A 76 1.20 6.79 11.04
CA ALA A 76 0.50 7.06 12.29
C ALA A 76 0.50 8.54 12.69
N ARG A 77 1.25 9.39 12.00
CA ARG A 77 1.26 10.83 12.28
C ARG A 77 -0.10 11.44 12.00
N ARG A 78 -0.53 12.34 12.89
CA ARG A 78 -1.85 12.96 12.83
C ARG A 78 -1.80 14.43 12.43
N SER A 79 -0.67 14.90 11.90
CA SER A 79 -0.50 16.30 11.51
C SER A 79 0.54 16.42 10.41
N GLY A 80 0.55 17.57 9.74
CA GLY A 80 1.53 17.90 8.73
C GLY A 80 1.22 17.34 7.36
N GLU A 81 2.19 17.46 6.47
CA GLU A 81 2.04 17.04 5.07
C GLU A 81 1.79 15.55 4.92
N MET A 82 2.44 14.73 5.75
CA MET A 82 2.28 13.28 5.66
C MET A 82 0.84 12.87 5.98
N GLU A 83 0.23 13.48 7.00
CA GLU A 83 -1.18 13.21 7.31
C GLU A 83 -2.08 13.68 6.18
N ARG A 84 -1.81 14.84 5.60
CA ARG A 84 -2.60 15.34 4.46
C ARG A 84 -2.60 14.35 3.30
N LEU A 85 -1.42 13.84 2.94
CA LEU A 85 -1.30 12.86 1.85
C LEU A 85 -1.99 11.54 2.20
N HIS A 86 -1.90 11.11 3.45
CA HIS A 86 -2.54 9.88 3.91
C HIS A 86 -4.06 10.00 3.84
N VAL A 87 -4.62 11.15 4.26
CA VAL A 87 -6.06 11.42 4.17
C VAL A 87 -6.55 11.33 2.72
N GLU A 88 -5.77 11.85 1.77
CA GLU A 88 -6.14 11.80 0.36
C GLU A 88 -6.30 10.35 -0.13
N VAL A 89 -5.54 9.41 0.44
CA VAL A 89 -5.68 8.00 0.10
C VAL A 89 -6.89 7.39 0.82
N TYR A 90 -6.89 7.41 2.15
CA TYR A 90 -7.89 6.64 2.88
C TYR A 90 -9.31 7.18 2.75
N SER A 91 -9.47 8.47 2.42
CA SER A 91 -10.79 9.03 2.17
C SER A 91 -11.43 8.53 0.87
N ARG A 92 -10.63 7.92 -0.02
CA ARG A 92 -11.08 7.42 -1.31
C ARG A 92 -11.33 5.92 -1.35
N VAL A 93 -11.09 5.22 -0.24
CA VAL A 93 -11.17 3.75 -0.22
C VAL A 93 -12.12 3.25 0.85
N GLN A 94 -12.58 2.01 0.65
CA GLN A 94 -13.38 1.25 1.63
C GLN A 94 -13.01 -0.23 1.51
N ASP A 95 -13.52 -1.04 2.43
CA ASP A 95 -13.36 -2.49 2.42
C ASP A 95 -11.89 -2.92 2.48
N PHE A 96 -11.13 -2.25 3.34
CA PHE A 96 -9.70 -2.48 3.51
C PHE A 96 -9.43 -3.90 4.03
N ARG A 97 -8.49 -4.57 3.37
CA ARG A 97 -7.89 -5.83 3.82
C ARG A 97 -6.41 -5.74 3.57
N SER A 98 -5.61 -6.38 4.40
CA SER A 98 -4.17 -6.37 4.21
C SER A 98 -3.53 -7.70 4.58
N GLY A 99 -2.33 -7.92 4.08
CA GLY A 99 -1.52 -9.07 4.40
C GLY A 99 -0.06 -8.72 4.30
N LEU A 100 0.77 -9.42 5.06
CA LEU A 100 2.20 -9.20 5.07
C LEU A 100 2.88 -10.48 4.59
N TYR A 101 3.72 -10.34 3.57
CA TYR A 101 4.40 -11.45 2.90
C TYR A 101 5.89 -11.18 2.89
N ARG A 102 6.66 -12.24 2.79
CA ARG A 102 8.12 -12.13 2.55
C ARG A 102 8.46 -12.89 1.28
N ASP A 103 9.56 -12.50 0.66
CA ASP A 103 10.07 -13.24 -0.48
C ASP A 103 10.45 -14.65 -0.03
N PHE A 104 10.19 -15.63 -0.88
CA PHE A 104 10.47 -17.04 -0.60
C PHE A 104 11.15 -17.66 -1.81
N PRO A 105 12.12 -18.59 -1.64
CA PRO A 105 12.59 -19.10 -0.36
C PRO A 105 13.47 -18.09 0.40
N ASP A 106 13.54 -18.29 1.74
CA ASP A 106 14.41 -17.47 2.57
C ASP A 106 15.87 -17.67 2.15
N ALA A 107 16.68 -16.61 2.27
CA ALA A 107 18.08 -16.66 1.82
C ALA A 107 18.88 -17.81 2.44
N VAL A 108 18.58 -18.15 3.69
CA VAL A 108 19.27 -19.24 4.39
C VAL A 108 18.83 -20.64 3.93
N ARG A 109 17.81 -20.73 3.07
CA ARG A 109 17.20 -21.99 2.64
C ARG A 109 17.35 -22.29 1.16
N VAL A 110 18.11 -21.47 0.44
CA VAL A 110 18.32 -21.66 -1.01
C VAL A 110 19.55 -22.52 -1.34
N SER A 111 20.29 -22.92 -0.36
CA SER A 111 21.50 -23.77 -0.55
C SER A 111 21.14 -25.25 -0.60
#